data_23258c9bccf761754d8f39a1df7efe60
#
_entry.id   23258c9bccf761754d8f39a1df7efe60
#
_cell.length_a   1.000
_cell.length_b   1.000
_cell.length_c   1.000
_cell.angle_alpha   90.00
_cell.angle_beta   90.00
_cell.angle_gamma   90.00
#
_symmetry.space_group_name_H-M   'P 1'
#
loop_
_entity.id
_entity.type
_entity.pdbx_description
1 polymer ?
#
loop_
_entity_poly.entity_id
_entity_poly.type
_entity_poly.pdbx_seq_one_letter_code
_entity_poly.pdbx_strand_id
1 'polypeptide(L)'
;MSFAVWGAALGYTDTPQFPIILPSGTFYTAQSPSLFKTIEYDDGERWNEVERLAQEANGTKFTVGQQLYYQIHFFANPRFLWEQEYERLIEEYQIMESMNIPFAKSLDEAPAQKLRDFNIIKTEVFALQKHLMEKQRGN
;
A
#
# COMPACT_ATOMS: atom_id res chain seq x y z
N MET A 1 0.31 -3.74 3.43
CA MET A 1 -0.15 -2.69 4.39
C MET A 1 0.26 -1.28 3.99
N SER A 2 1.45 -1.07 3.48
CA SER A 2 1.90 0.27 3.04
C SER A 2 0.92 0.95 2.08
N PHE A 3 0.43 0.21 1.10
CA PHE A 3 -0.57 0.68 0.14
C PHE A 3 -1.89 1.11 0.85
N ALA A 4 -2.29 0.38 1.89
CA ALA A 4 -3.56 0.63 2.57
C ALA A 4 -3.60 2.00 3.26
N VAL A 5 -2.47 2.51 3.72
CA VAL A 5 -2.38 3.86 4.32
C VAL A 5 -2.80 4.90 3.28
N TRP A 6 -2.30 4.79 2.06
CA TRP A 6 -2.63 5.70 0.96
C TRP A 6 -4.09 5.55 0.52
N GLY A 7 -4.57 4.31 0.42
CA GLY A 7 -5.97 4.04 0.08
C GLY A 7 -6.94 4.58 1.11
N ALA A 8 -6.63 4.43 2.39
CA ALA A 8 -7.48 4.94 3.47
C ALA A 8 -7.58 6.46 3.45
N ALA A 9 -6.51 7.15 3.10
CA ALA A 9 -6.47 8.63 3.10
C ALA A 9 -7.03 9.23 1.80
N LEU A 10 -6.69 8.66 0.65
CA LEU A 10 -7.00 9.24 -0.67
C LEU A 10 -8.12 8.50 -1.41
N GLY A 11 -8.57 7.37 -0.89
CA GLY A 11 -9.58 6.54 -1.54
C GLY A 11 -8.97 5.51 -2.48
N TYR A 12 -9.73 4.44 -2.73
CA TYR A 12 -9.33 3.39 -3.65
C TYR A 12 -9.90 3.67 -5.04
N THR A 13 -9.03 3.70 -6.05
CA THR A 13 -9.46 3.81 -7.43
C THR A 13 -10.09 2.47 -7.85
N ASP A 14 -11.26 2.52 -8.47
CA ASP A 14 -11.89 1.31 -9.02
C ASP A 14 -11.42 1.09 -10.45
N THR A 15 -10.96 -0.12 -10.74
CA THR A 15 -10.61 -0.55 -12.09
C THR A 15 -11.40 -1.82 -12.42
N PRO A 16 -12.69 -1.66 -12.79
CA PRO A 16 -13.58 -2.81 -12.98
C PRO A 16 -13.15 -3.76 -14.11
N GLN A 17 -12.30 -3.31 -15.02
CA GLN A 17 -11.75 -4.15 -16.07
C GLN A 17 -10.79 -5.24 -15.53
N PHE A 18 -10.32 -5.11 -14.30
CA PHE A 18 -9.44 -6.10 -13.70
C PHE A 18 -10.17 -6.80 -12.55
N PRO A 19 -10.08 -8.14 -12.45
CA PRO A 19 -10.76 -8.87 -11.38
C PRO A 19 -10.08 -8.65 -10.03
N ILE A 20 -10.90 -8.60 -8.96
CA ILE A 20 -10.39 -8.55 -7.59
C ILE A 20 -9.90 -9.94 -7.19
N ILE A 21 -10.73 -10.96 -7.43
CA ILE A 21 -10.41 -12.36 -7.14
C ILE A 21 -10.06 -13.04 -8.45
N LEU A 22 -8.94 -13.73 -8.46
CA LEU A 22 -8.46 -14.42 -9.66
C LEU A 22 -8.31 -15.92 -9.32
N PRO A 23 -9.32 -16.74 -9.68
CA PRO A 23 -9.27 -18.17 -9.38
C PRO A 23 -8.07 -18.87 -10.02
N SER A 24 -7.64 -19.97 -9.41
CA SER A 24 -6.53 -20.76 -9.92
C SER A 24 -6.77 -21.16 -11.38
N GLY A 25 -5.75 -21.01 -12.20
CA GLY A 25 -5.81 -21.34 -13.62
C GLY A 25 -6.40 -20.25 -14.52
N THR A 26 -6.82 -19.12 -13.95
CA THR A 26 -7.32 -17.98 -14.73
C THR A 26 -6.24 -16.91 -14.83
N PHE A 27 -6.29 -16.14 -15.92
CA PHE A 27 -5.36 -15.04 -16.13
C PHE A 27 -6.01 -13.96 -16.99
N TYR A 28 -5.42 -12.78 -16.99
CA TYR A 28 -5.76 -11.67 -17.88
C TYR A 28 -4.47 -11.01 -18.37
N THR A 29 -4.56 -10.17 -19.40
CA THR A 29 -3.41 -9.45 -19.91
C THR A 29 -3.49 -7.98 -19.57
N ALA A 30 -2.36 -7.38 -19.22
CA ALA A 30 -2.25 -5.94 -18.97
C ALA A 30 -0.81 -5.48 -19.13
N GLN A 31 -0.64 -4.18 -19.21
CA GLN A 31 0.68 -3.54 -19.28
C GLN A 31 1.35 -3.59 -17.92
N SER A 32 2.56 -4.18 -17.86
CA SER A 32 3.35 -4.19 -16.63
C SER A 32 4.02 -2.83 -16.43
N PRO A 33 3.75 -2.14 -15.31
CA PRO A 33 4.45 -0.87 -15.05
C PRO A 33 5.93 -1.03 -14.71
N SER A 34 6.34 -2.20 -14.20
CA SER A 34 7.75 -2.45 -13.87
C SER A 34 8.56 -2.97 -15.05
N LEU A 35 7.95 -3.76 -15.93
CA LEU A 35 8.64 -4.39 -17.07
C LEU A 35 8.42 -3.66 -18.38
N PHE A 36 7.50 -2.70 -18.43
CA PHE A 36 7.17 -1.88 -19.62
C PHE A 36 6.72 -2.71 -20.82
N LYS A 37 6.01 -3.80 -20.58
CA LYS A 37 5.46 -4.66 -21.64
C LYS A 37 4.16 -5.29 -21.20
N THR A 38 3.36 -5.74 -22.16
CA THR A 38 2.13 -6.48 -21.88
C THR A 38 2.48 -7.90 -21.44
N ILE A 39 1.95 -8.32 -20.30
CA ILE A 39 2.16 -9.66 -19.77
C ILE A 39 0.84 -10.30 -19.35
N GLU A 40 0.85 -11.62 -19.16
CA GLU A 40 -0.28 -12.36 -18.62
C GLU A 40 -0.18 -12.37 -17.10
N TYR A 41 -1.26 -11.96 -16.42
CA TYR A 41 -1.33 -11.95 -14.98
C TYR A 41 -2.25 -13.06 -14.47
N ASP A 42 -1.70 -14.08 -13.84
CA ASP A 42 -2.43 -14.92 -12.90
C ASP A 42 -2.27 -14.32 -11.50
N ASP A 43 -2.81 -14.98 -10.49
CA ASP A 43 -2.71 -14.44 -9.12
C ASP A 43 -1.25 -14.29 -8.66
N GLY A 44 -0.43 -15.30 -8.94
CA GLY A 44 1.00 -15.25 -8.59
C GLY A 44 1.73 -14.11 -9.27
N GLU A 45 1.47 -13.87 -10.54
CA GLU A 45 2.13 -12.80 -11.28
C GLU A 45 1.70 -11.41 -10.81
N ARG A 46 0.45 -11.25 -10.36
CA ARG A 46 0.02 -9.99 -9.73
C ARG A 46 0.90 -9.67 -8.51
N TRP A 47 1.13 -10.66 -7.66
CA TRP A 47 1.97 -10.49 -6.48
C TRP A 47 3.44 -10.26 -6.85
N ASN A 48 3.93 -10.91 -7.90
CA ASN A 48 5.28 -10.66 -8.40
C ASN A 48 5.43 -9.21 -8.86
N GLU A 49 4.42 -8.67 -9.52
CA GLU A 49 4.43 -7.26 -9.95
C GLU A 49 4.45 -6.31 -8.75
N VAL A 50 3.64 -6.60 -7.73
CA VAL A 50 3.63 -5.81 -6.49
C VAL A 50 5.03 -5.81 -5.86
N GLU A 51 5.69 -6.96 -5.81
CA GLU A 51 7.03 -7.06 -5.24
C GLU A 51 8.06 -6.31 -6.07
N ARG A 52 8.01 -6.40 -7.40
CA ARG A 52 8.90 -5.64 -8.27
C ARG A 52 8.75 -4.14 -8.06
N LEU A 53 7.52 -3.65 -7.95
CA LEU A 53 7.25 -2.24 -7.69
C LEU A 53 7.73 -1.81 -6.32
N ALA A 54 7.59 -2.66 -5.31
CA ALA A 54 8.08 -2.39 -3.97
C ALA A 54 9.62 -2.28 -3.95
N GLN A 55 10.30 -3.18 -4.65
CA GLN A 55 11.76 -3.14 -4.77
C GLN A 55 12.23 -1.91 -5.56
N GLU A 56 11.51 -1.55 -6.60
CA GLU A 56 11.80 -0.37 -7.39
C GLU A 56 11.75 0.90 -6.54
N ALA A 57 10.82 0.97 -5.60
CA ALA A 57 10.69 2.11 -4.70
C ALA A 57 11.93 2.33 -3.83
N ASN A 58 12.67 1.26 -3.48
CA ASN A 58 13.84 1.35 -2.62
C ASN A 58 14.96 2.24 -3.20
N GLY A 59 15.02 2.40 -4.50
CA GLY A 59 16.01 3.25 -5.16
C GLY A 59 15.55 4.68 -5.41
N THR A 60 14.39 5.05 -4.92
CA THR A 60 13.77 6.34 -5.21
C THR A 60 13.41 7.09 -3.93
N LYS A 61 12.90 8.30 -4.07
CA LYS A 61 12.35 9.08 -2.96
C LYS A 61 10.96 8.64 -2.55
N PHE A 62 10.33 7.73 -3.31
CA PHE A 62 8.99 7.24 -3.03
C PHE A 62 9.03 6.09 -2.05
N THR A 63 8.04 6.03 -1.13
CA THR A 63 7.86 4.87 -0.29
C THR A 63 7.16 3.76 -1.07
N VAL A 64 7.19 2.54 -0.51
CA VAL A 64 6.48 1.39 -1.10
C VAL A 64 5.00 1.70 -1.28
N GLY A 65 4.36 2.30 -0.27
CA GLY A 65 2.94 2.64 -0.33
C GLY A 65 2.63 3.64 -1.44
N GLN A 66 3.43 4.68 -1.57
CA GLN A 66 3.25 5.68 -2.62
C GLN A 66 3.43 5.07 -4.01
N GLN A 67 4.49 4.28 -4.19
CA GLN A 67 4.77 3.62 -5.47
C GLN A 67 3.61 2.71 -5.88
N LEU A 68 3.15 1.86 -4.96
CA LEU A 68 2.05 0.95 -5.24
C LEU A 68 0.74 1.70 -5.51
N TYR A 69 0.45 2.74 -4.74
CA TYR A 69 -0.79 3.49 -4.88
C TYR A 69 -0.94 4.08 -6.29
N TYR A 70 0.14 4.61 -6.85
CA TYR A 70 0.09 5.24 -8.17
C TYR A 70 0.30 4.28 -9.34
N GLN A 71 0.80 3.08 -9.10
CA GLN A 71 1.11 2.13 -10.18
C GLN A 71 0.11 0.98 -10.29
N ILE A 72 -0.60 0.63 -9.22
CA ILE A 72 -1.40 -0.59 -9.18
C ILE A 72 -2.54 -0.60 -10.18
N HIS A 73 -3.15 0.53 -10.45
CA HIS A 73 -4.30 0.60 -11.35
C HIS A 73 -3.97 0.31 -12.82
N PHE A 74 -2.69 0.29 -13.18
CA PHE A 74 -2.27 -0.05 -14.54
C PHE A 74 -2.39 -1.54 -14.83
N PHE A 75 -2.34 -2.40 -13.81
CA PHE A 75 -2.34 -3.85 -14.03
C PHE A 75 -3.33 -4.62 -13.18
N ALA A 76 -3.97 -4.00 -12.19
CA ALA A 76 -4.87 -4.73 -11.27
C ALA A 76 -5.91 -3.81 -10.65
N ASN A 77 -6.96 -4.43 -10.12
CA ASN A 77 -7.92 -3.71 -9.29
C ASN A 77 -7.28 -3.52 -7.91
N PRO A 78 -7.16 -2.27 -7.42
CA PRO A 78 -6.51 -1.99 -6.15
C PRO A 78 -7.09 -2.75 -4.96
N ARG A 79 -8.35 -3.13 -5.04
CA ARG A 79 -9.02 -3.85 -3.96
C ARG A 79 -8.44 -5.24 -3.69
N PHE A 80 -7.65 -5.81 -4.62
CA PHE A 80 -7.04 -7.11 -4.34
C PHE A 80 -5.97 -7.03 -3.24
N LEU A 81 -5.44 -5.85 -2.96
CA LEU A 81 -4.51 -5.63 -1.85
C LEU A 81 -5.20 -5.24 -0.54
N TRP A 82 -6.51 -5.00 -0.58
CA TRP A 82 -7.25 -4.57 0.60
C TRP A 82 -7.48 -5.74 1.57
N GLU A 83 -7.25 -5.48 2.87
CA GLU A 83 -7.59 -6.39 3.95
C GLU A 83 -8.19 -5.59 5.10
N GLN A 84 -9.25 -6.12 5.70
CA GLN A 84 -9.92 -5.47 6.83
C GLN A 84 -8.97 -5.25 8.00
N GLU A 85 -8.03 -6.17 8.20
CA GLU A 85 -7.01 -6.08 9.26
C GLU A 85 -6.16 -4.82 9.10
N TYR A 86 -5.83 -4.43 7.87
CA TYR A 86 -5.04 -3.23 7.62
C TYR A 86 -5.80 -1.97 8.03
N GLU A 87 -7.09 -1.89 7.71
CA GLU A 87 -7.91 -0.75 8.13
C GLU A 87 -7.97 -0.65 9.66
N ARG A 88 -8.15 -1.77 10.33
CA ARG A 88 -8.21 -1.82 11.80
C ARG A 88 -6.89 -1.34 12.42
N LEU A 89 -5.76 -1.78 11.89
CA LEU A 89 -4.44 -1.36 12.38
C LEU A 89 -4.20 0.14 12.16
N ILE A 90 -4.60 0.64 11.01
CA ILE A 90 -4.47 2.06 10.70
C ILE A 90 -5.33 2.91 11.63
N GLU A 91 -6.56 2.50 11.88
CA GLU A 91 -7.45 3.19 12.84
C GLU A 91 -6.86 3.17 14.25
N GLU A 92 -6.34 2.03 14.69
CA GLU A 92 -5.71 1.92 16.01
C GLU A 92 -4.53 2.87 16.13
N TYR A 93 -3.69 2.93 15.10
CA TYR A 93 -2.56 3.86 15.06
C TYR A 93 -3.03 5.31 15.15
N GLN A 94 -4.05 5.68 14.38
CA GLN A 94 -4.58 7.05 14.35
C GLN A 94 -5.16 7.46 15.70
N ILE A 95 -5.87 6.56 16.37
CA ILE A 95 -6.43 6.82 17.69
C ILE A 95 -5.30 7.04 18.71
N MET A 96 -4.28 6.20 18.69
CA MET A 96 -3.15 6.33 19.61
C MET A 96 -2.40 7.65 19.41
N GLU A 97 -2.18 8.04 18.17
CA GLU A 97 -1.49 9.29 17.87
C GLU A 97 -2.35 10.52 18.25
N SER A 98 -3.64 10.51 17.92
CA SER A 98 -4.51 11.64 18.20
C SER A 98 -4.77 11.84 19.69
N MET A 99 -4.81 10.76 20.47
CA MET A 99 -5.05 10.79 21.91
C MET A 99 -3.78 10.74 22.74
N ASN A 100 -2.62 10.68 22.07
CA ASN A 100 -1.31 10.60 22.71
C ASN A 100 -1.22 9.44 23.72
N ILE A 101 -1.80 8.29 23.34
CA ILE A 101 -1.78 7.07 24.15
C ILE A 101 -0.54 6.26 23.80
N PRO A 102 0.27 5.82 24.78
CA PRO A 102 1.42 4.97 24.48
C PRO A 102 0.97 3.59 23.98
N PHE A 103 1.70 3.05 23.04
CA PHE A 103 1.45 1.74 22.46
C PHE A 103 1.57 0.62 23.49
N ALA A 104 2.57 0.73 24.36
CA ALA A 104 2.79 -0.18 25.49
C ALA A 104 3.52 0.58 26.58
N LYS A 105 3.51 0.03 27.80
CA LYS A 105 4.22 0.65 28.92
C LYS A 105 5.72 0.74 28.69
N SER A 106 6.26 -0.24 27.96
CA SER A 106 7.66 -0.26 27.56
C SER A 106 7.80 -1.00 26.24
N LEU A 107 8.96 -0.84 25.58
CA LEU A 107 9.24 -1.57 24.34
C LEU A 107 9.28 -3.09 24.56
N ASP A 108 9.67 -3.53 25.75
CA ASP A 108 9.71 -4.94 26.08
C ASP A 108 8.32 -5.59 26.13
N GLU A 109 7.28 -4.80 26.39
CA GLU A 109 5.91 -5.27 26.45
C GLU A 109 5.22 -5.22 25.08
N ALA A 110 5.79 -4.49 24.13
CA ALA A 110 5.18 -4.34 22.81
C ALA A 110 5.32 -5.62 21.99
N PRO A 111 4.22 -6.14 21.39
CA PRO A 111 4.34 -7.25 20.44
C PRO A 111 5.17 -6.82 19.24
N ALA A 112 6.20 -7.60 18.91
CA ALA A 112 7.17 -7.25 17.86
C ALA A 112 6.51 -7.02 16.52
N GLN A 113 5.52 -7.86 16.15
CA GLN A 113 4.82 -7.70 14.87
C GLN A 113 4.03 -6.40 14.80
N LYS A 114 3.34 -6.06 15.90
CA LYS A 114 2.55 -4.82 15.94
C LYS A 114 3.44 -3.59 15.88
N LEU A 115 4.61 -3.65 16.51
CA LEU A 115 5.60 -2.57 16.45
C LEU A 115 6.08 -2.37 15.00
N ARG A 116 6.36 -3.45 14.29
CA ARG A 116 6.75 -3.39 12.87
C ARG A 116 5.62 -2.80 12.02
N ASP A 117 4.38 -3.25 12.25
CA ASP A 117 3.21 -2.76 11.52
C ASP A 117 3.02 -1.26 11.73
N PHE A 118 3.14 -0.79 12.97
CA PHE A 118 3.01 0.64 13.28
C PHE A 118 4.14 1.46 12.70
N ASN A 119 5.35 0.92 12.60
CA ASN A 119 6.46 1.61 11.92
C ASN A 119 6.18 1.77 10.43
N ILE A 120 5.61 0.76 9.79
CA ILE A 120 5.21 0.86 8.38
C ILE A 120 4.16 1.95 8.21
N ILE A 121 3.12 1.94 9.05
CA ILE A 121 2.05 2.95 9.00
C ILE A 121 2.63 4.35 9.20
N LYS A 122 3.47 4.54 10.18
CA LYS A 122 4.09 5.83 10.49
C LYS A 122 4.92 6.34 9.31
N THR A 123 5.72 5.47 8.70
CA THR A 123 6.53 5.82 7.54
C THR A 123 5.66 6.30 6.38
N GLU A 124 4.56 5.58 6.10
CA GLU A 124 3.67 5.94 5.01
C GLU A 124 2.87 7.20 5.32
N VAL A 125 2.46 7.41 6.57
CA VAL A 125 1.75 8.63 6.97
C VAL A 125 2.63 9.86 6.76
N PHE A 126 3.91 9.79 7.13
CA PHE A 126 4.85 10.89 6.89
C PHE A 126 5.02 11.15 5.39
N ALA A 127 5.16 10.11 4.59
CA ALA A 127 5.29 10.26 3.14
C ALA A 127 4.04 10.89 2.53
N LEU A 128 2.87 10.47 2.99
CA LEU A 128 1.60 11.01 2.53
C LEU A 128 1.46 12.50 2.87
N GLN A 129 1.78 12.87 4.10
CA GLN A 129 1.73 14.27 4.54
C GLN A 129 2.68 15.14 3.72
N LYS A 130 3.89 14.66 3.47
CA LYS A 130 4.87 15.37 2.65
C LYS A 130 4.36 15.54 1.22
N HIS A 131 3.78 14.49 0.65
CA HIS A 131 3.22 14.52 -0.70
C HIS A 131 2.11 15.56 -0.81
N LEU A 132 1.19 15.60 0.16
CA LEU A 132 0.09 16.56 0.17
C LEU A 132 0.59 18.00 0.31
N MET A 133 1.62 18.24 1.12
CA MET A 133 2.23 19.55 1.26
C MET A 133 2.89 20.01 -0.03
N GLU A 134 3.64 19.13 -0.69
CA GLU A 134 4.28 19.44 -1.96
C GLU A 134 3.26 19.74 -3.05
N LYS A 135 2.15 19.00 -3.08
CA LYS A 135 1.06 19.24 -4.02
C LYS A 135 0.43 20.62 -3.83
N GLN A 136 0.25 21.04 -2.59
CA GLN A 136 -0.27 22.38 -2.29
C GLN A 136 0.69 23.48 -2.73
N ARG A 137 1.99 23.26 -2.57
CA ARG A 137 3.02 24.23 -2.99
C ARG A 137 3.21 24.29 -4.50
N GLY A 138 2.95 23.18 -5.20
CA GLY A 138 3.14 23.07 -6.63
C GLY A 138 2.09 23.81 -7.45
N ASN A 139 1.10 24.36 -6.79
CA ASN A 139 0.07 25.16 -7.41
C ASN A 139 0.31 26.66 -7.16
#